data_e53d6b977af45a39dc630607d372d648
#
_entry.id   e53d6b977af45a39dc630607d372d648
#
_cell.length_a   1.000
_cell.length_b   1.000
_cell.length_c   1.000
_cell.angle_alpha   90.00
_cell.angle_beta   90.00
_cell.angle_gamma   90.00
#
_symmetry.space_group_name_H-M   'P 1'
#
loop_
_entity.id
_entity.type
_entity.pdbx_description
1 polymer ?
#
loop_
_entity_poly.entity_id
_entity_poly.type
_entity_poly.pdbx_seq_one_letter_code
_entity_poly.pdbx_strand_id
1 'polypeptide(L)'
;MKKIVLISDLQMPLESKRAHRNLIRYIHDSQPDEVINIGDINDYTAPGRWSAGQRAEYGMTVRQEAAYTRKNHIEPLRNGYDGPYTLLGSNHGERPQKYLVDRAPALYDEESFREDKLLRLADYGMTFEATRYDFAPGWSAIHGHARGISLARYAGGTAINAARKYGRSIVMGHTHRAGIVSETTGPAGTKTVTGVELGHLMDITKAAYLGPERLANWQAAFGLFYIDGPTVTPHLIPVSRTGSFLVEGETYK
;
A
#
# COMPACT_ATOMS: atom_id res chain seq x y z
N MET A 1 -7.48 16.42 -16.89
CA MET A 1 -6.67 15.22 -16.61
C MET A 1 -6.32 15.23 -15.14
N LYS A 2 -6.58 14.14 -14.38
CA LYS A 2 -6.17 14.01 -12.98
C LYS A 2 -4.88 13.19 -12.89
N LYS A 3 -4.02 13.55 -11.93
CA LYS A 3 -2.79 12.82 -11.59
C LYS A 3 -2.92 12.22 -10.20
N ILE A 4 -2.81 10.90 -10.08
CA ILE A 4 -2.94 10.18 -8.80
C ILE A 4 -1.64 9.44 -8.51
N VAL A 5 -1.13 9.58 -7.30
CA VAL A 5 0.00 8.79 -6.78
C VAL A 5 -0.56 7.66 -5.92
N LEU A 6 -0.19 6.42 -6.23
CA LEU A 6 -0.59 5.23 -5.47
C LEU A 6 0.63 4.59 -4.83
N ILE A 7 0.57 4.37 -3.54
CA ILE A 7 1.63 3.78 -2.73
C ILE A 7 1.11 2.57 -1.97
N SER A 8 1.99 1.63 -1.62
CA SER A 8 1.64 0.44 -0.87
C SER A 8 2.84 -0.09 -0.07
N ASP A 9 2.54 -0.87 0.96
CA ASP A 9 3.53 -1.69 1.65
C ASP A 9 4.77 -0.90 2.12
N LEU A 10 4.54 0.22 2.79
CA LEU A 10 5.58 1.00 3.49
C LEU A 10 6.12 0.22 4.69
N GLN A 11 5.24 -0.49 5.38
CA GLN A 11 5.50 -1.32 6.55
C GLN A 11 6.35 -0.60 7.62
N MET A 12 5.97 0.63 7.94
CA MET A 12 6.67 1.42 8.95
C MET A 12 6.68 0.74 10.32
N PRO A 13 7.81 0.71 11.02
CA PRO A 13 9.04 1.46 10.83
C PRO A 13 10.10 0.76 9.95
N LEU A 14 9.71 -0.18 9.11
CA LEU A 14 10.62 -0.96 8.25
C LEU A 14 10.80 -0.32 6.86
N GLU A 15 10.28 0.87 6.63
CA GLU A 15 10.36 1.58 5.36
C GLU A 15 11.81 1.81 4.87
N SER A 16 11.99 1.89 3.56
CA SER A 16 13.20 2.42 2.94
C SER A 16 13.23 3.93 3.14
N LYS A 17 13.91 4.40 4.18
CA LYS A 17 13.88 5.82 4.60
C LYS A 17 14.21 6.80 3.47
N ARG A 18 15.16 6.42 2.59
CA ARG A 18 15.55 7.29 1.47
C ARG A 18 14.48 7.30 0.38
N ALA A 19 13.96 6.14 -0.01
CA ALA A 19 12.88 6.05 -0.97
C ALA A 19 11.64 6.82 -0.50
N HIS A 20 11.28 6.63 0.76
CA HIS A 20 10.15 7.30 1.39
C HIS A 20 10.32 8.83 1.42
N ARG A 21 11.48 9.35 1.83
CA ARG A 21 11.78 10.79 1.81
C ARG A 21 11.71 11.36 0.39
N ASN A 22 12.26 10.65 -0.59
CA ASN A 22 12.21 11.06 -1.98
C ASN A 22 10.77 11.07 -2.53
N LEU A 23 9.94 10.09 -2.12
CA LEU A 23 8.52 10.04 -2.47
C LEU A 23 7.76 11.24 -1.89
N ILE A 24 7.95 11.56 -0.61
CA ILE A 24 7.33 12.74 0.02
C ILE A 24 7.72 14.00 -0.75
N ARG A 25 9.02 14.17 -1.09
CA ARG A 25 9.48 15.30 -1.90
C ARG A 25 8.81 15.34 -3.27
N TYR A 26 8.69 14.20 -3.95
CA TYR A 26 7.99 14.12 -5.24
C TYR A 26 6.50 14.53 -5.11
N ILE A 27 5.82 14.07 -4.06
CA ILE A 27 4.42 14.45 -3.83
C ILE A 27 4.31 15.97 -3.60
N HIS A 28 5.22 16.57 -2.83
CA HIS A 28 5.26 18.01 -2.61
C HIS A 28 5.55 18.80 -3.90
N ASP A 29 6.50 18.34 -4.71
CA ASP A 29 6.87 19.02 -5.96
C ASP A 29 5.76 18.89 -7.03
N SER A 30 5.14 17.72 -7.11
CA SER A 30 4.20 17.37 -8.19
C SER A 30 2.74 17.70 -7.90
N GLN A 31 2.38 17.92 -6.61
CA GLN A 31 1.02 18.24 -6.15
C GLN A 31 -0.06 17.39 -6.85
N PRO A 32 -0.07 16.06 -6.68
CA PRO A 32 -1.06 15.21 -7.34
C PRO A 32 -2.48 15.55 -6.88
N ASP A 33 -3.47 15.28 -7.73
CA ASP A 33 -4.89 15.48 -7.38
C ASP A 33 -5.34 14.59 -6.22
N GLU A 34 -4.68 13.45 -6.02
CA GLU A 34 -4.93 12.53 -4.90
C GLU A 34 -3.71 11.64 -4.64
N VAL A 35 -3.51 11.26 -3.38
CA VAL A 35 -2.61 10.17 -2.96
C VAL A 35 -3.45 9.04 -2.39
N ILE A 36 -3.25 7.81 -2.89
CA ILE A 36 -3.92 6.61 -2.40
C ILE A 36 -2.87 5.66 -1.82
N ASN A 37 -2.97 5.38 -0.53
CA ASN A 37 -2.18 4.33 0.11
C ASN A 37 -3.02 3.04 0.18
N ILE A 38 -2.57 2.01 -0.53
CA ILE A 38 -3.32 0.75 -0.67
C ILE A 38 -3.10 -0.20 0.53
N GLY A 39 -2.67 0.32 1.67
CA GLY A 39 -2.54 -0.42 2.91
C GLY A 39 -1.12 -0.89 3.21
N ASP A 40 -0.99 -1.63 4.30
CA ASP A 40 0.28 -2.04 4.91
C ASP A 40 1.23 -0.83 5.13
N ILE A 41 0.63 0.29 5.57
CA ILE A 41 1.39 1.49 5.94
C ILE A 41 2.25 1.21 7.18
N ASN A 42 1.72 0.44 8.14
CA ASN A 42 2.43 -0.05 9.33
C ASN A 42 2.71 -1.55 9.21
N ASP A 43 3.81 -2.01 9.83
CA ASP A 43 4.06 -3.45 9.97
C ASP A 43 3.26 -4.06 11.13
N TYR A 44 3.12 -3.34 12.24
CA TYR A 44 2.56 -3.84 13.48
C TYR A 44 3.16 -5.21 13.85
N THR A 45 4.50 -5.20 14.01
CA THR A 45 5.29 -6.41 14.23
C THR A 45 4.84 -7.18 15.47
N ALA A 46 4.67 -6.47 16.61
CA ALA A 46 4.41 -7.12 17.91
C ALA A 46 3.15 -8.00 17.94
N PRO A 47 1.97 -7.56 17.43
CA PRO A 47 0.78 -8.41 17.38
C PRO A 47 0.78 -9.41 16.21
N GLY A 48 1.84 -9.46 15.40
CA GLY A 48 1.96 -10.37 14.27
C GLY A 48 2.07 -11.84 14.73
N ARG A 49 1.41 -12.76 14.01
CA ARG A 49 1.47 -14.19 14.32
C ARG A 49 2.89 -14.79 14.33
N TRP A 50 3.80 -14.21 13.56
CA TRP A 50 5.19 -14.65 13.44
C TRP A 50 6.07 -14.13 14.59
N SER A 51 5.58 -13.16 15.36
CA SER A 51 6.27 -12.57 16.49
C SER A 51 5.96 -13.29 17.80
N ALA A 52 4.87 -14.06 17.83
CA ALA A 52 4.42 -14.76 19.05
C ALA A 52 5.52 -15.66 19.62
N GLY A 53 5.88 -15.44 20.90
CA GLY A 53 6.96 -16.14 21.59
C GLY A 53 8.37 -15.78 21.12
N GLN A 54 8.53 -14.79 20.24
CA GLN A 54 9.81 -14.32 19.75
C GLN A 54 10.17 -12.95 20.34
N ARG A 55 11.45 -12.56 20.29
CA ARG A 55 11.90 -11.25 20.75
C ARG A 55 11.11 -10.08 20.11
N ALA A 56 10.68 -10.26 18.88
CA ALA A 56 9.93 -9.27 18.13
C ALA A 56 8.56 -8.91 18.76
N GLU A 57 7.96 -9.82 19.54
CA GLU A 57 6.73 -9.55 20.28
C GLU A 57 6.91 -8.47 21.37
N TYR A 58 8.15 -8.31 21.84
CA TYR A 58 8.50 -7.36 22.91
C TYR A 58 9.17 -6.09 22.36
N GLY A 59 9.00 -5.81 21.07
CA GLY A 59 9.54 -4.64 20.38
C GLY A 59 8.70 -3.38 20.64
N MET A 60 8.48 -2.60 19.59
CA MET A 60 7.61 -1.43 19.68
C MET A 60 6.17 -1.86 19.94
N THR A 61 5.48 -1.14 20.82
CA THR A 61 4.03 -1.32 21.01
C THR A 61 3.28 -0.79 19.77
N VAL A 62 2.04 -1.27 19.57
CA VAL A 62 1.15 -0.81 18.51
C VAL A 62 1.03 0.73 18.48
N ARG A 63 0.88 1.36 19.65
CA ARG A 63 0.78 2.83 19.76
C ARG A 63 2.09 3.53 19.42
N GLN A 64 3.25 2.92 19.72
CA GLN A 64 4.56 3.47 19.34
C GLN A 64 4.79 3.38 17.84
N GLU A 65 4.42 2.27 17.19
CA GLU A 65 4.49 2.16 15.73
C GLU A 65 3.56 3.16 15.04
N ALA A 66 2.31 3.28 15.49
CA ALA A 66 1.39 4.28 14.96
C ALA A 66 1.90 5.72 15.16
N ALA A 67 2.49 6.03 16.32
CA ALA A 67 3.09 7.33 16.57
C ALA A 67 4.31 7.60 15.67
N TYR A 68 5.11 6.55 15.41
CA TYR A 68 6.23 6.63 14.47
C TYR A 68 5.73 6.99 13.06
N THR A 69 4.67 6.34 12.60
CA THR A 69 4.10 6.58 11.26
C THR A 69 3.51 7.98 11.14
N ARG A 70 2.78 8.46 12.16
CA ARG A 70 2.31 9.85 12.17
C ARG A 70 3.47 10.83 12.02
N LYS A 71 4.50 10.71 12.86
CA LYS A 71 5.65 11.59 12.88
C LYS A 71 6.50 11.54 11.62
N ASN A 72 6.66 10.36 10.99
CA ASN A 72 7.61 10.16 9.91
C ASN A 72 6.97 10.06 8.52
N HIS A 73 5.64 9.88 8.41
CA HIS A 73 4.93 9.86 7.14
C HIS A 73 3.82 10.91 7.07
N ILE A 74 2.84 10.86 7.97
CA ILE A 74 1.63 11.69 7.87
C ILE A 74 1.97 13.18 8.04
N GLU A 75 2.66 13.55 9.12
CA GLU A 75 3.05 14.93 9.38
C GLU A 75 3.99 15.50 8.31
N PRO A 76 5.08 14.81 7.89
CA PRO A 76 5.90 15.27 6.79
C PRO A 76 5.14 15.43 5.48
N LEU A 77 4.24 14.49 5.14
CA LEU A 77 3.42 14.60 3.93
C LEU A 77 2.51 15.83 4.00
N ARG A 78 1.80 16.04 5.11
CA ARG A 78 0.90 17.17 5.30
C ARG A 78 1.59 18.54 5.37
N ASN A 79 2.89 18.57 5.71
CA ASN A 79 3.66 19.83 5.69
C ASN A 79 3.83 20.46 4.30
N GLY A 80 3.48 19.77 3.23
CA GLY A 80 3.62 20.28 1.87
C GLY A 80 2.59 19.75 0.89
N TYR A 81 1.59 18.99 1.34
CA TYR A 81 0.51 18.46 0.51
C TYR A 81 -0.82 18.47 1.27
N ASP A 82 -1.76 19.31 0.81
CA ASP A 82 -3.10 19.45 1.40
C ASP A 82 -4.18 18.68 0.61
N GLY A 83 -3.81 18.03 -0.49
CA GLY A 83 -4.74 17.28 -1.34
C GLY A 83 -5.33 16.04 -0.65
N PRO A 84 -6.35 15.43 -1.27
CA PRO A 84 -6.97 14.20 -0.77
C PRO A 84 -5.95 13.08 -0.56
N TYR A 85 -6.09 12.38 0.56
CA TYR A 85 -5.33 11.18 0.88
C TYR A 85 -6.28 10.12 1.40
N THR A 86 -6.26 8.95 0.75
CA THR A 86 -7.07 7.79 1.11
C THR A 86 -6.18 6.64 1.52
N LEU A 87 -6.38 6.09 2.74
CA LEU A 87 -5.73 4.85 3.21
C LEU A 87 -6.72 3.69 3.11
N LEU A 88 -6.30 2.58 2.52
CA LEU A 88 -7.08 1.34 2.50
C LEU A 88 -6.68 0.41 3.66
N GLY A 89 -7.69 -0.29 4.17
CA GLY A 89 -7.49 -1.37 5.15
C GLY A 89 -6.66 -2.52 4.58
N SER A 90 -5.85 -3.14 5.44
CA SER A 90 -4.88 -4.17 5.06
C SER A 90 -4.73 -5.24 6.14
N ASN A 91 -4.11 -6.36 5.78
CA ASN A 91 -3.89 -7.45 6.75
C ASN A 91 -2.95 -7.05 7.91
N HIS A 92 -1.98 -6.17 7.69
CA HIS A 92 -1.15 -5.64 8.76
C HIS A 92 -1.92 -4.60 9.59
N GLY A 93 -2.68 -3.71 8.93
CA GLY A 93 -3.54 -2.75 9.62
C GLY A 93 -4.57 -3.38 10.53
N GLU A 94 -5.04 -4.60 10.21
CA GLU A 94 -5.97 -5.36 11.04
C GLU A 94 -5.32 -6.10 12.23
N ARG A 95 -3.98 -6.27 12.26
CA ARG A 95 -3.29 -7.03 13.31
C ARG A 95 -3.60 -6.58 14.74
N PRO A 96 -3.59 -5.26 15.05
CA PRO A 96 -3.88 -4.80 16.39
C PRO A 96 -5.29 -5.20 16.87
N GLN A 97 -6.29 -4.99 16.03
CA GLN A 97 -7.68 -5.34 16.38
C GLN A 97 -7.87 -6.86 16.47
N LYS A 98 -7.31 -7.63 15.56
CA LYS A 98 -7.35 -9.10 15.60
C LYS A 98 -6.67 -9.63 16.86
N TYR A 99 -5.50 -9.12 17.22
CA TYR A 99 -4.80 -9.52 18.43
C TYR A 99 -5.63 -9.24 19.69
N LEU A 100 -6.30 -8.07 19.73
CA LEU A 100 -7.22 -7.75 20.83
C LEU A 100 -8.35 -8.76 20.92
N VAL A 101 -9.03 -9.02 19.82
CA VAL A 101 -10.15 -9.99 19.77
C VAL A 101 -9.71 -11.39 20.17
N ASP A 102 -8.54 -11.84 19.68
CA ASP A 102 -8.03 -13.18 19.98
C ASP A 102 -7.58 -13.37 21.44
N ARG A 103 -7.08 -12.30 22.08
CA ARG A 103 -6.52 -12.36 23.44
C ARG A 103 -7.45 -11.83 24.52
N ALA A 104 -8.38 -10.95 24.16
CA ALA A 104 -9.34 -10.33 25.07
C ALA A 104 -10.72 -10.16 24.37
N PRO A 105 -11.42 -11.29 24.08
CA PRO A 105 -12.68 -11.26 23.33
C PRO A 105 -13.76 -10.35 23.92
N ALA A 106 -13.72 -10.12 25.23
CA ALA A 106 -14.64 -9.21 25.92
C ALA A 106 -14.49 -7.73 25.48
N LEU A 107 -13.42 -7.39 24.74
CA LEU A 107 -13.12 -6.05 24.23
C LEU A 107 -13.21 -6.01 22.71
N TYR A 108 -14.00 -6.89 22.08
CA TYR A 108 -14.05 -6.99 20.60
C TYR A 108 -14.57 -5.69 19.93
N ASP A 109 -15.37 -4.92 20.63
CA ASP A 109 -15.96 -3.64 20.20
C ASP A 109 -15.08 -2.42 20.50
N GLU A 110 -13.88 -2.62 21.08
CA GLU A 110 -12.93 -1.53 21.32
C GLU A 110 -12.30 -1.06 20.02
N GLU A 111 -12.73 0.12 19.54
CA GLU A 111 -12.30 0.67 18.25
C GLU A 111 -10.96 1.40 18.28
N SER A 112 -10.40 1.72 19.45
CA SER A 112 -9.16 2.51 19.55
C SER A 112 -7.93 1.81 18.95
N PHE A 113 -8.03 0.50 18.67
CA PHE A 113 -7.01 -0.31 18.01
C PHE A 113 -7.24 -0.49 16.50
N ARG A 114 -8.28 0.12 15.93
CA ARG A 114 -8.43 0.19 14.48
C ARG A 114 -7.37 1.12 13.90
N GLU A 115 -6.88 0.79 12.71
CA GLU A 115 -5.77 1.50 12.08
C GLU A 115 -6.07 2.99 11.88
N ASP A 116 -7.28 3.35 11.43
CA ASP A 116 -7.71 4.74 11.27
C ASP A 116 -7.66 5.54 12.57
N LYS A 117 -8.00 4.91 13.69
CA LYS A 117 -7.96 5.52 15.04
C LYS A 117 -6.54 5.62 15.57
N LEU A 118 -5.75 4.56 15.43
CA LEU A 118 -4.34 4.55 15.82
C LEU A 118 -3.53 5.63 15.09
N LEU A 119 -3.78 5.78 13.79
CA LEU A 119 -3.12 6.78 12.95
C LEU A 119 -3.76 8.17 13.06
N ARG A 120 -4.93 8.30 13.70
CA ARG A 120 -5.65 9.55 13.87
C ARG A 120 -5.93 10.25 12.52
N LEU A 121 -6.31 9.47 11.50
CA LEU A 121 -6.42 9.98 10.12
C LEU A 121 -7.34 11.19 9.99
N ALA A 122 -8.45 11.22 10.74
CA ALA A 122 -9.40 12.32 10.74
C ALA A 122 -8.78 13.66 11.17
N ASP A 123 -7.81 13.64 12.10
CA ASP A 123 -7.12 14.85 12.58
C ASP A 123 -6.26 15.49 11.46
N TYR A 124 -5.90 14.70 10.46
CA TYR A 124 -5.10 15.14 9.31
C TYR A 124 -5.94 15.29 8.03
N GLY A 125 -7.27 15.23 8.11
CA GLY A 125 -8.15 15.29 6.94
C GLY A 125 -7.93 14.16 5.94
N MET A 126 -7.57 12.96 6.42
CA MET A 126 -7.35 11.77 5.61
C MET A 126 -8.54 10.82 5.70
N THR A 127 -8.86 10.13 4.60
CA THR A 127 -9.96 9.17 4.51
C THR A 127 -9.46 7.74 4.72
N PHE A 128 -10.29 6.89 5.30
CA PHE A 128 -10.05 5.47 5.45
C PHE A 128 -11.13 4.66 4.73
N GLU A 129 -10.69 3.74 3.86
CA GLU A 129 -11.55 2.81 3.15
C GLU A 129 -11.20 1.36 3.56
N ALA A 130 -12.13 0.70 4.21
CA ALA A 130 -11.85 -0.60 4.84
C ALA A 130 -11.47 -1.71 3.85
N THR A 131 -11.98 -1.71 2.62
CA THR A 131 -11.80 -2.84 1.69
C THR A 131 -11.43 -2.45 0.26
N ARG A 132 -12.18 -1.55 -0.35
CA ARG A 132 -12.05 -1.19 -1.77
C ARG A 132 -12.35 0.29 -1.96
N TYR A 133 -11.58 0.92 -2.81
CA TYR A 133 -11.78 2.31 -3.22
C TYR A 133 -11.87 2.41 -4.75
N ASP A 134 -13.01 2.91 -5.24
CA ASP A 134 -13.26 3.13 -6.67
C ASP A 134 -12.79 4.55 -7.05
N PHE A 135 -11.54 4.67 -7.50
CA PHE A 135 -10.88 5.96 -7.72
C PHE A 135 -11.03 6.52 -9.15
N ALA A 136 -11.44 5.66 -10.10
CA ALA A 136 -11.68 6.06 -11.48
C ALA A 136 -12.72 5.15 -12.15
N PRO A 137 -13.35 5.58 -13.28
CA PRO A 137 -14.26 4.74 -14.04
C PRO A 137 -13.63 3.41 -14.42
N GLY A 138 -14.24 2.31 -13.98
CA GLY A 138 -13.77 0.95 -14.26
C GLY A 138 -12.52 0.52 -13.48
N TRP A 139 -12.01 1.31 -12.53
CA TRP A 139 -10.84 1.01 -11.71
C TRP A 139 -11.13 1.03 -10.22
N SER A 140 -10.54 0.08 -9.52
CA SER A 140 -10.56 0.02 -8.06
C SER A 140 -9.18 -0.25 -7.49
N ALA A 141 -8.92 0.32 -6.33
CA ALA A 141 -7.80 -0.04 -5.45
C ALA A 141 -8.28 -1.00 -4.37
N ILE A 142 -7.50 -2.04 -4.09
CA ILE A 142 -7.69 -2.99 -2.99
C ILE A 142 -6.32 -3.34 -2.40
N HIS A 143 -6.22 -3.70 -1.11
CA HIS A 143 -4.93 -4.18 -0.63
C HIS A 143 -4.55 -5.54 -1.23
N GLY A 144 -5.50 -6.47 -1.39
CA GLY A 144 -5.27 -7.74 -2.07
C GLY A 144 -5.19 -8.97 -1.16
N HIS A 145 -5.34 -8.81 0.15
CA HIS A 145 -5.31 -9.89 1.14
C HIS A 145 -6.65 -10.65 1.26
N ALA A 146 -7.70 -10.22 0.57
CA ALA A 146 -9.02 -10.82 0.66
C ALA A 146 -9.02 -12.30 0.23
N ARG A 147 -9.78 -13.14 0.95
CA ARG A 147 -9.96 -14.54 0.60
C ARG A 147 -10.57 -14.68 -0.80
N GLY A 148 -10.06 -15.65 -1.56
CA GLY A 148 -10.57 -15.94 -2.91
C GLY A 148 -9.78 -15.25 -4.03
N ILE A 149 -8.83 -14.37 -3.76
CA ILE A 149 -7.89 -13.89 -4.78
C ILE A 149 -6.79 -14.96 -4.95
N SER A 150 -6.65 -15.49 -6.17
CA SER A 150 -5.64 -16.51 -6.46
C SER A 150 -4.29 -15.87 -6.68
N LEU A 151 -3.31 -16.23 -5.85
CA LEU A 151 -1.94 -15.78 -5.99
C LEU A 151 -1.31 -16.34 -7.28
N ALA A 152 -0.57 -15.51 -8.00
CA ALA A 152 0.23 -15.91 -9.15
C ALA A 152 1.72 -15.93 -8.79
N ARG A 153 2.53 -16.57 -9.64
CA ARG A 153 4.00 -16.65 -9.42
C ARG A 153 4.76 -15.45 -10.01
N TYR A 154 4.15 -14.73 -10.95
CA TYR A 154 4.74 -13.60 -11.65
C TYR A 154 4.09 -12.28 -11.25
N ALA A 155 4.82 -11.18 -11.37
CA ALA A 155 4.35 -9.85 -11.05
C ALA A 155 3.19 -9.41 -11.96
N GLY A 156 2.17 -8.78 -11.39
CA GLY A 156 0.92 -8.41 -12.07
C GLY A 156 -0.10 -9.56 -12.16
N GLY A 157 0.34 -10.80 -11.96
CA GLY A 157 -0.52 -11.99 -12.14
C GLY A 157 -1.60 -12.12 -11.08
N THR A 158 -1.34 -11.73 -9.84
CA THR A 158 -2.36 -11.75 -8.78
C THR A 158 -3.40 -10.66 -9.04
N ALA A 159 -2.95 -9.48 -9.46
CA ALA A 159 -3.83 -8.36 -9.76
C ALA A 159 -4.76 -8.66 -10.96
N ILE A 160 -4.27 -9.30 -12.03
CA ILE A 160 -5.15 -9.69 -13.14
C ILE A 160 -6.14 -10.79 -12.75
N ASN A 161 -5.77 -11.72 -11.86
CA ASN A 161 -6.71 -12.69 -11.30
C ASN A 161 -7.81 -11.99 -10.48
N ALA A 162 -7.46 -10.97 -9.71
CA ALA A 162 -8.44 -10.13 -9.02
C ALA A 162 -9.31 -9.36 -10.02
N ALA A 163 -8.72 -8.71 -11.03
CA ALA A 163 -9.45 -7.95 -12.04
C ALA A 163 -10.51 -8.80 -12.77
N ARG A 164 -10.20 -10.04 -13.12
CA ARG A 164 -11.16 -10.99 -13.69
C ARG A 164 -12.35 -11.24 -12.76
N LYS A 165 -12.09 -11.44 -11.45
CA LYS A 165 -13.15 -11.71 -10.46
C LYS A 165 -14.02 -10.49 -10.20
N TYR A 166 -13.42 -9.31 -10.12
CA TYR A 166 -14.16 -8.05 -9.91
C TYR A 166 -14.83 -7.53 -11.19
N GLY A 167 -14.47 -8.08 -12.37
CA GLY A 167 -14.97 -7.63 -13.66
C GLY A 167 -14.56 -6.21 -14.04
N ARG A 168 -13.46 -5.71 -13.45
CA ARG A 168 -12.93 -4.34 -13.62
C ARG A 168 -11.43 -4.30 -13.37
N SER A 169 -10.75 -3.25 -13.80
CA SER A 169 -9.32 -3.08 -13.56
C SER A 169 -9.02 -2.90 -12.06
N ILE A 170 -7.94 -3.52 -11.59
CA ILE A 170 -7.56 -3.55 -10.18
C ILE A 170 -6.13 -3.09 -10.00
N VAL A 171 -5.93 -2.22 -9.01
CA VAL A 171 -4.61 -1.91 -8.45
C VAL A 171 -4.52 -2.53 -7.05
N MET A 172 -3.42 -3.21 -6.74
CA MET A 172 -3.24 -3.85 -5.44
C MET A 172 -1.79 -3.81 -4.94
N GLY A 173 -1.65 -3.96 -3.62
CA GLY A 173 -0.40 -4.17 -2.89
C GLY A 173 -0.23 -5.62 -2.45
N HIS A 174 0.15 -5.84 -1.19
CA HIS A 174 0.20 -7.12 -0.47
C HIS A 174 1.26 -8.11 -0.96
N THR A 175 1.43 -8.27 -2.25
CA THR A 175 2.36 -9.26 -2.84
C THR A 175 3.80 -8.77 -2.88
N HIS A 176 4.02 -7.48 -2.64
CA HIS A 176 5.30 -6.78 -2.76
C HIS A 176 5.92 -6.86 -4.16
N ARG A 177 5.16 -7.30 -5.17
CA ARG A 177 5.59 -7.39 -6.56
C ARG A 177 5.12 -6.18 -7.34
N ALA A 178 5.91 -5.74 -8.33
CA ALA A 178 5.54 -4.66 -9.22
C ALA A 178 5.36 -5.18 -10.64
N GLY A 179 4.15 -5.03 -11.20
CA GLY A 179 3.85 -5.49 -12.55
C GLY A 179 2.48 -5.04 -13.04
N ILE A 180 2.36 -4.83 -14.33
CA ILE A 180 1.12 -4.49 -15.03
C ILE A 180 0.81 -5.60 -16.02
N VAL A 181 -0.40 -6.14 -15.97
CA VAL A 181 -0.90 -7.16 -16.90
C VAL A 181 -2.29 -6.77 -17.35
N SER A 182 -2.52 -6.75 -18.65
CA SER A 182 -3.83 -6.50 -19.24
C SER A 182 -4.35 -7.74 -19.94
N GLU A 183 -5.66 -7.93 -19.92
CA GLU A 183 -6.37 -8.98 -20.62
C GLU A 183 -7.56 -8.42 -21.34
N THR A 184 -7.65 -8.76 -22.63
CA THR A 184 -8.76 -8.36 -23.49
C THR A 184 -9.64 -9.56 -23.81
N THR A 185 -10.93 -9.43 -23.59
CA THR A 185 -11.94 -10.49 -23.80
C THR A 185 -13.14 -9.97 -24.57
N GLY A 186 -14.03 -10.89 -24.95
CA GLY A 186 -15.25 -10.60 -25.70
C GLY A 186 -15.05 -10.53 -27.21
N PRO A 187 -16.15 -10.57 -27.99
CA PRO A 187 -16.11 -10.46 -29.44
C PRO A 187 -15.41 -9.17 -29.87
N ALA A 188 -14.47 -9.26 -30.82
CA ALA A 188 -13.66 -8.16 -31.33
C ALA A 188 -12.89 -7.37 -30.25
N GLY A 189 -12.57 -7.99 -29.11
CA GLY A 189 -11.77 -7.35 -28.06
C GLY A 189 -12.50 -6.21 -27.34
N THR A 190 -13.78 -6.36 -27.09
CA THR A 190 -14.64 -5.25 -26.60
C THR A 190 -14.43 -4.93 -25.13
N LYS A 191 -13.78 -5.80 -24.34
CA LYS A 191 -13.54 -5.57 -22.91
C LYS A 191 -12.08 -5.84 -22.53
N THR A 192 -11.38 -4.81 -22.08
CA THR A 192 -10.05 -4.94 -21.49
C THR A 192 -10.12 -4.64 -19.99
N VAL A 193 -9.50 -5.50 -19.19
CA VAL A 193 -9.23 -5.25 -17.77
C VAL A 193 -7.73 -5.30 -17.51
N THR A 194 -7.26 -4.50 -16.58
CA THR A 194 -5.84 -4.40 -16.22
C THR A 194 -5.67 -4.69 -14.73
N GLY A 195 -4.71 -5.54 -14.41
CA GLY A 195 -4.24 -5.77 -13.05
C GLY A 195 -2.89 -5.09 -12.84
N VAL A 196 -2.75 -4.34 -11.75
CA VAL A 196 -1.51 -3.66 -11.35
C VAL A 196 -1.15 -4.09 -9.93
N GLU A 197 0.01 -4.71 -9.76
CA GLU A 197 0.67 -4.89 -8.46
C GLU A 197 1.67 -3.75 -8.27
N LEU A 198 1.57 -2.98 -7.16
CA LEU A 198 2.36 -1.75 -6.98
C LEU A 198 3.78 -1.96 -6.48
N GLY A 199 4.11 -3.16 -5.98
CA GLY A 199 5.38 -3.37 -5.31
C GLY A 199 5.33 -2.97 -3.83
N HIS A 200 6.45 -2.50 -3.29
CA HIS A 200 6.59 -2.09 -1.90
C HIS A 200 7.57 -0.92 -1.76
N LEU A 201 7.56 -0.26 -0.60
CA LEU A 201 8.51 0.80 -0.24
C LEU A 201 9.25 0.50 1.07
N MET A 202 9.19 -0.74 1.55
CA MET A 202 9.94 -1.19 2.72
C MET A 202 11.42 -1.45 2.39
N ASP A 203 12.24 -1.46 3.42
CA ASP A 203 13.63 -1.92 3.38
C ASP A 203 13.66 -3.45 3.54
N ILE A 204 13.84 -4.17 2.45
CA ILE A 204 13.86 -5.64 2.43
C ILE A 204 14.91 -6.23 3.40
N THR A 205 15.98 -5.48 3.74
CA THR A 205 16.99 -5.96 4.67
C THR A 205 16.47 -6.09 6.09
N LYS A 206 15.36 -5.41 6.41
CA LYS A 206 14.68 -5.47 7.71
C LYS A 206 13.60 -6.54 7.78
N ALA A 207 13.24 -7.19 6.67
CA ALA A 207 12.26 -8.27 6.61
C ALA A 207 12.84 -9.57 7.20
N ALA A 208 12.84 -9.68 8.53
CA ALA A 208 13.45 -10.82 9.24
C ALA A 208 12.82 -12.18 8.87
N TYR A 209 11.55 -12.19 8.52
CA TYR A 209 10.81 -13.40 8.12
C TYR A 209 11.19 -13.98 6.76
N LEU A 210 12.01 -13.27 5.95
CA LEU A 210 12.53 -13.80 4.69
C LEU A 210 13.75 -14.70 4.87
N GLY A 211 14.25 -14.87 6.09
CA GLY A 211 15.48 -15.58 6.36
C GLY A 211 16.73 -14.85 5.83
N PRO A 212 17.92 -15.46 5.96
CA PRO A 212 19.19 -14.79 5.65
C PRO A 212 19.38 -14.49 4.16
N GLU A 213 18.92 -15.36 3.27
CA GLU A 213 19.12 -15.20 1.83
C GLU A 213 18.15 -14.24 1.15
N ARG A 214 16.99 -13.97 1.78
CA ARG A 214 15.94 -13.05 1.29
C ARG A 214 15.55 -13.28 -0.18
N LEU A 215 15.35 -14.54 -0.56
CA LEU A 215 14.99 -14.98 -1.91
C LEU A 215 13.50 -14.70 -2.22
N ALA A 216 13.08 -13.43 -2.14
CA ALA A 216 11.73 -13.01 -2.46
C ALA A 216 11.67 -12.35 -3.84
N ASN A 217 10.63 -12.68 -4.61
CA ASN A 217 10.33 -12.01 -5.88
C ASN A 217 9.58 -10.68 -5.60
N TRP A 218 10.29 -9.72 -4.98
CA TRP A 218 9.75 -8.42 -4.56
C TRP A 218 10.45 -7.28 -5.30
N GLN A 219 9.69 -6.28 -5.71
CA GLN A 219 10.21 -5.11 -6.40
C GLN A 219 9.75 -3.84 -5.70
N ALA A 220 10.69 -2.93 -5.45
CA ALA A 220 10.39 -1.62 -4.92
C ALA A 220 9.85 -0.70 -6.03
N ALA A 221 8.63 -0.20 -5.85
CA ALA A 221 7.97 0.69 -6.82
C ALA A 221 6.78 1.42 -6.17
N PHE A 222 6.26 2.42 -6.86
CA PHE A 222 4.98 3.06 -6.60
C PHE A 222 4.24 3.33 -7.92
N GLY A 223 2.97 3.69 -7.87
CA GLY A 223 2.13 3.96 -9.04
C GLY A 223 1.97 5.46 -9.30
N LEU A 224 2.00 5.85 -10.57
CA LEU A 224 1.59 7.15 -11.06
C LEU A 224 0.53 6.95 -12.13
N PHE A 225 -0.68 7.46 -11.90
CA PHE A 225 -1.82 7.23 -12.77
C PHE A 225 -2.36 8.55 -13.30
N TYR A 226 -2.55 8.60 -14.61
CA TYR A 226 -3.24 9.70 -15.25
C TYR A 226 -4.65 9.29 -15.66
N ILE A 227 -5.63 10.13 -15.32
CA ILE A 227 -7.05 9.88 -15.59
C ILE A 227 -7.59 11.02 -16.45
N ASP A 228 -8.08 10.68 -17.64
CA ASP A 228 -8.74 11.60 -18.56
C ASP A 228 -10.11 11.02 -18.97
N GLY A 229 -11.16 11.50 -18.31
CA GLY A 229 -12.49 10.92 -18.45
C GLY A 229 -12.50 9.42 -18.13
N PRO A 230 -12.89 8.54 -19.07
CA PRO A 230 -12.88 7.10 -18.86
C PRO A 230 -11.51 6.45 -19.04
N THR A 231 -10.52 7.18 -19.57
CA THR A 231 -9.20 6.65 -19.87
C THR A 231 -8.30 6.75 -18.66
N VAL A 232 -7.71 5.63 -18.26
CA VAL A 232 -6.74 5.55 -17.17
C VAL A 232 -5.43 4.99 -17.71
N THR A 233 -4.35 5.73 -17.53
CA THR A 233 -2.99 5.34 -17.96
C THR A 233 -2.14 5.06 -16.72
N PRO A 234 -1.91 3.78 -16.36
CA PRO A 234 -1.10 3.40 -15.23
C PRO A 234 0.38 3.39 -15.58
N HIS A 235 1.21 3.95 -14.71
CA HIS A 235 2.66 3.83 -14.74
C HIS A 235 3.15 3.25 -13.43
N LEU A 236 4.06 2.28 -13.48
CA LEU A 236 4.87 1.86 -12.35
C LEU A 236 6.19 2.60 -12.38
N ILE A 237 6.54 3.21 -11.26
CA ILE A 237 7.81 3.94 -11.09
C ILE A 237 8.74 3.06 -10.25
N PRO A 238 9.73 2.42 -10.86
CA PRO A 238 10.67 1.57 -10.13
C PRO A 238 11.55 2.41 -9.20
N VAL A 239 11.76 1.89 -7.99
CA VAL A 239 12.64 2.50 -6.99
C VAL A 239 13.92 1.67 -6.90
N SER A 240 15.06 2.32 -7.03
CA SER A 240 16.36 1.66 -6.94
C SER A 240 16.66 1.16 -5.53
N ARG A 241 17.65 0.27 -5.39
CA ARG A 241 18.14 -0.17 -4.07
C ARG A 241 18.65 0.97 -3.18
N THR A 242 19.08 2.07 -3.79
CA THR A 242 19.51 3.27 -3.07
C THR A 242 18.37 4.20 -2.72
N GLY A 243 17.13 3.86 -3.08
CA GLY A 243 15.94 4.67 -2.81
C GLY A 243 15.73 5.82 -3.80
N SER A 244 16.48 5.88 -4.90
CA SER A 244 16.28 6.85 -5.97
C SER A 244 15.33 6.33 -7.04
N PHE A 245 14.65 7.24 -7.74
CA PHE A 245 13.78 6.92 -8.88
C PHE A 245 13.75 8.08 -9.88
N LEU A 246 13.40 7.77 -11.12
CA LEU A 246 13.13 8.71 -12.20
C LEU A 246 11.63 8.78 -12.45
N VAL A 247 11.05 9.96 -12.43
CA VAL A 247 9.62 10.18 -12.68
C VAL A 247 9.43 11.53 -13.39
N GLU A 248 8.57 11.58 -14.40
CA GLU A 248 8.25 12.81 -15.17
C GLU A 248 9.50 13.57 -15.66
N GLY A 249 10.59 12.86 -15.99
CA GLY A 249 11.85 13.45 -16.46
C GLY A 249 12.81 13.89 -15.34
N GLU A 250 12.40 13.86 -14.07
CA GLU A 250 13.18 14.29 -12.93
C GLU A 250 13.69 13.12 -12.09
N THR A 251 14.90 13.25 -11.55
CA THR A 251 15.51 12.22 -10.69
C THR A 251 15.46 12.63 -9.22
N TYR A 252 14.81 11.83 -8.40
CA TYR A 252 14.76 11.95 -6.96
C TYR A 252 15.81 11.04 -6.30
N LYS A 253 16.73 11.64 -5.50
CA LYS A 253 17.90 10.95 -4.92
C LYS A 253 17.96 11.12 -3.41
#